data_1206a6cc884f49406a871f60e89ccee6
#
_entry.id   1206a6cc884f49406a871f60e89ccee6
#
_cell.length_a   1.000
_cell.length_b   1.000
_cell.length_c   1.000
_cell.angle_alpha   90.00
_cell.angle_beta   90.00
_cell.angle_gamma   90.00
#
_symmetry.space_group_name_H-M   'P 1'
#
loop_
_entity.id
_entity.type
_entity.pdbx_description
1 polymer ?
#
loop_
_entity_poly.entity_id
_entity_poly.type
_entity_poly.pdbx_seq_one_letter_code
_entity_poly.pdbx_strand_id
1 'polypeptide(L)'
;LEDLALKSTAVHPAGAGHNWPRNDGVELDLSWVLDQRVNLSAAERRVQTLPGRRTVKKDAQAAWLLKAVTSIDLTTLSGDDTTERVKRLCAKARQPVRQDILDALGMGDRGITTGAICVYHRFVSTAVDALEGSGIPVAAVSTGFPAGLVPHDVKLREIEASVADGAREIDIVITREHVLTGNWQALYDEMRDFRAACGDAHVKAILATGDLKTLRNVARASLVCMMAGADFIKTSTGKEGVNATLLVTLAMLRMIRAYEERTGLKVGYKPAGGISAAKDVLNYQFLMKEELGRDWLEPDLFRVGASSLLGDIERQLEHHVSGAYSALNRHPIG
;
A
#
# COMPACT_ATOMS: atom_id res chain seq x y z
N LEU A 1 -3.58 -21.96 13.84
CA LEU A 1 -3.60 -20.55 13.37
C LEU A 1 -2.60 -19.68 14.13
N GLU A 2 -2.38 -19.90 15.43
CA GLU A 2 -1.49 -19.06 16.25
C GLU A 2 -0.03 -19.02 15.78
N ASP A 3 0.51 -20.08 15.20
CA ASP A 3 1.92 -20.15 14.77
C ASP A 3 2.20 -19.63 13.34
N LEU A 4 1.17 -19.46 12.52
CA LEU A 4 1.36 -19.25 11.07
C LEU A 4 1.23 -17.82 10.57
N ALA A 5 0.50 -16.95 11.23
CA ALA A 5 0.16 -15.65 10.65
C ALA A 5 0.24 -14.44 11.57
N LEU A 6 0.08 -14.58 12.88
CA LEU A 6 -0.27 -13.45 13.74
C LEU A 6 0.68 -13.28 14.94
N LYS A 7 1.98 -13.45 14.77
CA LYS A 7 2.96 -13.17 15.84
C LYS A 7 3.08 -11.70 16.22
N SER A 8 2.35 -10.83 15.70
CA SER A 8 2.19 -9.44 16.12
C SER A 8 1.14 -8.75 15.27
N THR A 9 -0.12 -8.93 15.56
CA THR A 9 -1.04 -7.81 15.48
C THR A 9 -0.97 -7.13 16.83
N ALA A 10 0.12 -6.44 17.11
CA ALA A 10 0.08 -5.42 18.12
C ALA A 10 -0.91 -4.39 17.58
N VAL A 11 -2.15 -4.43 18.09
CA VAL A 11 -3.01 -3.27 18.10
C VAL A 11 -2.18 -2.23 18.85
N HIS A 12 -1.61 -1.27 18.13
CA HIS A 12 -0.91 -0.18 18.77
C HIS A 12 -1.94 0.54 19.62
N PRO A 13 -1.76 0.63 20.96
CA PRO A 13 -2.72 1.31 21.81
C PRO A 13 -2.89 2.74 21.29
N ALA A 14 -4.13 3.20 21.25
CA ALA A 14 -4.46 4.57 20.87
C ALA A 14 -3.57 5.53 21.67
N GLY A 15 -2.73 6.31 20.99
CA GLY A 15 -1.81 7.27 21.63
C GLY A 15 -0.34 6.85 21.72
N ALA A 16 0.05 5.61 21.44
CA ALA A 16 1.44 5.30 21.22
C ALA A 16 1.86 5.87 19.86
N GLY A 17 2.82 6.78 19.85
CA GLY A 17 3.40 7.28 18.59
C GLY A 17 3.84 6.07 17.75
N HIS A 18 3.31 5.95 16.54
CA HIS A 18 3.69 4.88 15.63
C HIS A 18 5.19 5.01 15.37
N ASN A 19 5.97 4.06 15.85
CA ASN A 19 7.41 3.99 15.58
C ASN A 19 7.62 3.20 14.27
N TRP A 20 6.98 3.68 13.20
CA TRP A 20 7.16 3.09 11.88
C TRP A 20 8.58 3.31 11.39
N PRO A 21 9.17 2.34 10.67
CA PRO A 21 10.45 2.57 10.01
C PRO A 21 10.34 3.80 9.12
N ARG A 22 11.24 4.75 9.35
CA ARG A 22 11.36 5.97 8.53
C ARG A 22 12.55 5.81 7.60
N ASN A 23 12.39 6.25 6.39
CA ASN A 23 13.48 6.34 5.44
C ASN A 23 13.96 7.79 5.35
N ASP A 24 15.09 8.08 5.98
CA ASP A 24 15.70 9.43 5.93
C ASP A 24 16.25 9.77 4.53
N GLY A 25 16.35 8.76 3.67
CA GLY A 25 16.93 8.88 2.35
C GLY A 25 18.46 8.90 2.39
N VAL A 26 19.04 8.98 1.22
CA VAL A 26 20.47 9.13 0.99
C VAL A 26 20.69 10.09 -0.18
N GLU A 27 21.90 10.59 -0.36
CA GLU A 27 22.24 11.39 -1.52
C GLU A 27 22.00 10.65 -2.84
N LEU A 28 21.62 11.39 -3.89
CA LEU A 28 21.39 10.81 -5.20
C LEU A 28 22.67 10.26 -5.81
N ASP A 29 22.71 8.96 -6.00
CA ASP A 29 23.77 8.29 -6.76
C ASP A 29 23.29 7.98 -8.19
N LEU A 30 23.54 8.89 -9.11
CA LEU A 30 23.17 8.71 -10.51
C LEU A 30 23.83 7.51 -11.17
N SER A 31 25.02 7.13 -10.75
CA SER A 31 25.69 5.94 -11.31
C SER A 31 24.92 4.68 -10.97
N TRP A 32 24.48 4.55 -9.73
CA TRP A 32 23.66 3.43 -9.29
C TRP A 32 22.29 3.40 -10.01
N VAL A 33 21.65 4.57 -10.19
CA VAL A 33 20.38 4.65 -10.94
C VAL A 33 20.57 4.23 -12.39
N LEU A 34 21.59 4.72 -13.06
CA LEU A 34 21.83 4.45 -14.50
C LEU A 34 22.25 3.02 -14.77
N ASP A 35 22.92 2.37 -13.82
CA ASP A 35 23.34 0.97 -13.93
C ASP A 35 22.18 -0.03 -13.78
N GLN A 36 21.01 0.42 -13.32
CA GLN A 36 19.87 -0.48 -13.14
C GLN A 36 19.43 -1.08 -14.49
N ARG A 37 19.37 -2.40 -14.51
CA ARG A 37 18.91 -3.21 -15.64
C ARG A 37 17.91 -4.24 -15.16
N VAL A 38 16.88 -4.48 -15.94
CA VAL A 38 15.87 -5.51 -15.66
C VAL A 38 15.90 -6.52 -16.81
N ASN A 39 16.17 -7.77 -16.47
CA ASN A 39 16.01 -8.88 -17.44
C ASN A 39 14.52 -9.24 -17.51
N LEU A 40 13.84 -8.74 -18.54
CA LEU A 40 12.41 -8.92 -18.73
C LEU A 40 12.02 -10.39 -18.78
N SER A 41 12.68 -11.19 -19.64
CA SER A 41 12.34 -12.60 -19.82
C SER A 41 12.52 -13.43 -18.55
N ALA A 42 13.54 -13.13 -17.73
CA ALA A 42 13.74 -13.80 -16.45
C ALA A 42 12.67 -13.38 -15.43
N ALA A 43 12.30 -12.10 -15.42
CA ALA A 43 11.25 -11.59 -14.56
C ALA A 43 9.87 -12.19 -14.91
N GLU A 44 9.54 -12.26 -16.19
CA GLU A 44 8.29 -12.88 -16.68
C GLU A 44 8.20 -14.35 -16.27
N ARG A 45 9.24 -15.16 -16.52
CA ARG A 45 9.27 -16.57 -16.09
C ARG A 45 9.11 -16.72 -14.59
N ARG A 46 9.72 -15.84 -13.81
CA ARG A 46 9.64 -15.87 -12.33
C ARG A 46 8.20 -15.67 -11.85
N VAL A 47 7.50 -14.67 -12.37
CA VAL A 47 6.12 -14.35 -11.93
C VAL A 47 5.09 -15.32 -12.51
N GLN A 48 5.26 -15.81 -13.75
CA GLN A 48 4.34 -16.78 -14.35
C GLN A 48 4.25 -18.09 -13.57
N THR A 49 5.34 -18.52 -12.96
CA THR A 49 5.38 -19.76 -12.18
C THR A 49 4.84 -19.59 -10.76
N LEU A 50 4.72 -18.35 -10.25
CA LEU A 50 4.36 -18.09 -8.86
C LEU A 50 3.02 -18.70 -8.44
N PRO A 51 1.90 -18.50 -9.17
CA PRO A 51 0.59 -19.03 -8.77
C PRO A 51 0.54 -20.57 -8.72
N GLY A 52 1.37 -21.25 -9.53
CA GLY A 52 1.49 -22.71 -9.54
C GLY A 52 2.44 -23.27 -8.48
N ARG A 53 3.43 -22.48 -8.06
CA ARG A 53 4.42 -22.88 -7.04
C ARG A 53 3.96 -22.59 -5.61
N ARG A 54 3.12 -21.61 -5.43
CA ARG A 54 2.68 -21.12 -4.12
C ARG A 54 1.17 -21.18 -4.04
N THR A 55 0.68 -22.02 -3.17
CA THR A 55 -0.74 -22.14 -2.84
C THR A 55 -0.89 -22.35 -1.34
N VAL A 56 -1.93 -21.77 -0.79
CA VAL A 56 -2.38 -22.03 0.58
C VAL A 56 -3.85 -22.47 0.55
N LYS A 57 -4.23 -23.33 1.47
CA LYS A 57 -5.59 -23.87 1.57
C LYS A 57 -6.03 -23.94 3.02
N LYS A 58 -7.34 -24.04 3.24
CA LYS A 58 -7.94 -24.22 4.57
C LYS A 58 -7.46 -23.15 5.57
N ASP A 59 -7.06 -23.56 6.76
CA ASP A 59 -6.64 -22.67 7.86
C ASP A 59 -5.46 -21.77 7.47
N ALA A 60 -4.49 -22.29 6.70
CA ALA A 60 -3.40 -21.49 6.21
C ALA A 60 -3.89 -20.38 5.26
N GLN A 61 -4.87 -20.64 4.42
CA GLN A 61 -5.47 -19.65 3.56
C GLN A 61 -6.21 -18.58 4.38
N ALA A 62 -7.03 -19.00 5.35
CA ALA A 62 -7.73 -18.08 6.24
C ALA A 62 -6.74 -17.16 7.00
N ALA A 63 -5.64 -17.71 7.52
CA ALA A 63 -4.60 -16.94 8.20
C ALA A 63 -3.93 -15.90 7.29
N TRP A 64 -3.58 -16.29 6.04
CA TRP A 64 -3.01 -15.35 5.07
C TRP A 64 -3.99 -14.27 4.64
N LEU A 65 -5.29 -14.60 4.52
CA LEU A 65 -6.33 -13.63 4.21
C LEU A 65 -6.58 -12.64 5.36
N LEU A 66 -6.60 -13.11 6.61
CA LEU A 66 -6.65 -12.22 7.77
C LEU A 66 -5.43 -11.27 7.83
N LYS A 67 -4.24 -11.80 7.52
CA LYS A 67 -3.04 -10.95 7.39
C LYS A 67 -3.18 -9.93 6.25
N ALA A 68 -3.79 -10.31 5.13
CA ALA A 68 -4.07 -9.37 4.04
C ALA A 68 -5.02 -8.25 4.50
N VAL A 69 -6.06 -8.55 5.29
CA VAL A 69 -6.97 -7.53 5.85
C VAL A 69 -6.21 -6.46 6.59
N THR A 70 -5.26 -6.84 7.46
CA THR A 70 -4.46 -5.86 8.24
C THR A 70 -3.54 -4.99 7.38
N SER A 71 -3.31 -5.37 6.13
CA SER A 71 -2.48 -4.63 5.19
C SER A 71 -3.30 -3.79 4.18
N ILE A 72 -4.62 -3.84 4.21
CA ILE A 72 -5.45 -3.06 3.29
C ILE A 72 -5.44 -1.58 3.69
N ASP A 73 -5.04 -0.71 2.76
CA ASP A 73 -5.45 0.69 2.78
C ASP A 73 -6.84 0.76 2.14
N LEU A 74 -7.88 0.77 2.99
CA LEU A 74 -9.26 0.75 2.52
C LEU A 74 -9.59 2.11 1.89
N THR A 75 -9.84 2.09 0.58
CA THR A 75 -9.72 3.27 -0.27
C THR A 75 -11.06 3.66 -0.88
N THR A 76 -11.40 4.95 -0.82
CA THR A 76 -12.37 5.57 -1.71
C THR A 76 -11.79 6.84 -2.31
N LEU A 77 -11.78 6.90 -3.65
CA LEU A 77 -11.22 8.01 -4.45
C LEU A 77 -12.14 8.28 -5.64
N SER A 78 -13.41 8.44 -5.35
CA SER A 78 -14.45 8.71 -6.33
C SER A 78 -14.86 10.18 -6.29
N GLY A 79 -15.16 10.77 -7.44
CA GLY A 79 -15.56 12.18 -7.50
C GLY A 79 -16.93 12.45 -6.87
N ASP A 80 -17.71 11.40 -6.61
CA ASP A 80 -19.02 11.43 -5.95
C ASP A 80 -18.98 11.00 -4.47
N ASP A 81 -17.77 10.92 -3.88
CA ASP A 81 -17.64 10.60 -2.46
C ASP A 81 -18.33 11.66 -1.58
N THR A 82 -18.90 11.20 -0.49
CA THR A 82 -19.58 12.04 0.49
C THR A 82 -19.03 11.78 1.90
N THR A 83 -19.22 12.75 2.79
CA THR A 83 -18.88 12.63 4.22
C THR A 83 -19.43 11.34 4.82
N GLU A 84 -20.69 11.01 4.56
CA GLU A 84 -21.35 9.82 5.12
C GLU A 84 -20.79 8.51 4.52
N ARG A 85 -20.39 8.52 3.23
CA ARG A 85 -19.70 7.36 2.63
C ARG A 85 -18.34 7.14 3.32
N VAL A 86 -17.57 8.19 3.57
CA VAL A 86 -16.28 8.10 4.26
C VAL A 86 -16.46 7.62 5.71
N LYS A 87 -17.46 8.11 6.45
CA LYS A 87 -17.76 7.60 7.81
C LYS A 87 -18.09 6.11 7.81
N ARG A 88 -18.92 5.64 6.86
CA ARG A 88 -19.22 4.21 6.74
C ARG A 88 -17.96 3.39 6.41
N LEU A 89 -17.09 3.92 5.54
CA LEU A 89 -15.82 3.28 5.21
C LEU A 89 -14.91 3.18 6.46
N CYS A 90 -14.84 4.23 7.28
CA CYS A 90 -14.12 4.22 8.55
C CYS A 90 -14.69 3.20 9.54
N ALA A 91 -16.02 3.12 9.67
CA ALA A 91 -16.65 2.09 10.49
C ALA A 91 -16.29 0.67 10.00
N LYS A 92 -16.27 0.47 8.67
CA LYS A 92 -15.83 -0.80 8.07
C LYS A 92 -14.35 -1.09 8.32
N ALA A 93 -13.48 -0.09 8.32
CA ALA A 93 -12.06 -0.25 8.64
C ALA A 93 -11.82 -0.69 10.09
N ARG A 94 -12.63 -0.21 11.03
CA ARG A 94 -12.60 -0.59 12.46
C ARG A 94 -13.06 -2.04 12.68
N GLN A 95 -14.01 -2.53 11.89
CA GLN A 95 -14.56 -3.89 11.95
C GLN A 95 -14.59 -4.49 10.53
N PRO A 96 -13.44 -4.83 9.94
CA PRO A 96 -13.38 -5.24 8.54
C PRO A 96 -13.98 -6.62 8.28
N VAL A 97 -13.97 -7.49 9.28
CA VAL A 97 -14.56 -8.84 9.24
C VAL A 97 -15.61 -8.95 10.34
N ARG A 98 -16.72 -9.61 10.05
CA ARG A 98 -17.79 -9.82 11.02
C ARG A 98 -17.28 -10.60 12.24
N GLN A 99 -17.78 -10.22 13.42
CA GLN A 99 -17.34 -10.80 14.69
C GLN A 99 -17.59 -12.31 14.77
N ASP A 100 -18.74 -12.79 14.30
CA ASP A 100 -19.07 -14.21 14.29
C ASP A 100 -18.09 -15.06 13.44
N ILE A 101 -17.56 -14.50 12.35
CA ILE A 101 -16.52 -15.14 11.54
C ILE A 101 -15.18 -15.15 12.30
N LEU A 102 -14.82 -14.04 12.93
CA LEU A 102 -13.60 -13.95 13.73
C LEU A 102 -13.63 -14.91 14.93
N ASP A 103 -14.76 -15.00 15.62
CA ASP A 103 -14.95 -15.92 16.76
C ASP A 103 -14.81 -17.38 16.32
N ALA A 104 -15.43 -17.74 15.20
CA ALA A 104 -15.32 -19.10 14.65
C ALA A 104 -13.89 -19.46 14.19
N LEU A 105 -13.08 -18.45 13.84
CA LEU A 105 -11.66 -18.61 13.51
C LEU A 105 -10.74 -18.57 14.74
N GLY A 106 -11.28 -18.34 15.95
CA GLY A 106 -10.50 -18.14 17.17
C GLY A 106 -9.72 -16.82 17.20
N MET A 107 -10.21 -15.81 16.49
CA MET A 107 -9.55 -14.50 16.31
C MET A 107 -10.38 -13.32 16.86
N GLY A 108 -11.48 -13.59 17.59
CA GLY A 108 -12.42 -12.58 18.07
C GLY A 108 -11.78 -11.47 18.91
N ASP A 109 -10.82 -11.82 19.75
CA ASP A 109 -10.17 -10.89 20.69
C ASP A 109 -8.90 -10.24 20.12
N ARG A 110 -8.58 -10.43 18.83
CA ARG A 110 -7.33 -9.96 18.24
C ARG A 110 -7.36 -8.51 17.74
N GLY A 111 -8.50 -7.83 17.77
CA GLY A 111 -8.62 -6.44 17.36
C GLY A 111 -8.22 -6.22 15.89
N ILE A 112 -8.64 -7.10 14.98
CA ILE A 112 -8.28 -7.02 13.57
C ILE A 112 -8.94 -5.80 12.93
N THR A 113 -8.13 -4.90 12.38
CA THR A 113 -8.54 -3.71 11.63
C THR A 113 -7.87 -3.69 10.25
N THR A 114 -8.27 -2.78 9.37
CA THR A 114 -7.49 -2.49 8.16
C THR A 114 -6.22 -1.71 8.48
N GLY A 115 -5.26 -1.68 7.56
CA GLY A 115 -3.98 -0.99 7.73
C GLY A 115 -4.10 0.53 7.72
N ALA A 116 -5.00 1.06 6.92
CA ALA A 116 -5.31 2.49 6.83
C ALA A 116 -6.67 2.74 6.16
N ILE A 117 -7.14 3.98 6.25
CA ILE A 117 -8.12 4.57 5.32
C ILE A 117 -7.38 5.46 4.33
N CYS A 118 -7.74 5.40 3.05
CA CYS A 118 -7.15 6.26 2.03
C CYS A 118 -8.24 7.06 1.30
N VAL A 119 -8.13 8.40 1.36
CA VAL A 119 -9.14 9.34 0.87
C VAL A 119 -8.50 10.53 0.14
N TYR A 120 -9.32 11.34 -0.54
CA TYR A 120 -8.91 12.67 -0.97
C TYR A 120 -8.76 13.62 0.22
N HIS A 121 -7.90 14.64 0.08
CA HIS A 121 -7.68 15.69 1.07
C HIS A 121 -9.01 16.21 1.67
N ARG A 122 -10.03 16.47 0.84
CA ARG A 122 -11.35 16.97 1.26
C ARG A 122 -11.98 16.20 2.44
N PHE A 123 -11.64 14.93 2.62
CA PHE A 123 -12.23 14.04 3.60
C PHE A 123 -11.29 13.63 4.74
N VAL A 124 -10.08 14.21 4.81
CA VAL A 124 -9.08 13.84 5.82
C VAL A 124 -9.62 14.08 7.23
N SER A 125 -10.07 15.29 7.55
CA SER A 125 -10.62 15.61 8.88
C SER A 125 -11.81 14.73 9.25
N THR A 126 -12.72 14.47 8.29
CA THR A 126 -13.85 13.54 8.50
C THR A 126 -13.37 12.13 8.87
N ALA A 127 -12.35 11.63 8.19
CA ALA A 127 -11.81 10.29 8.44
C ALA A 127 -11.06 10.24 9.79
N VAL A 128 -10.29 11.29 10.11
CA VAL A 128 -9.58 11.43 11.40
C VAL A 128 -10.57 11.38 12.56
N ASP A 129 -11.63 12.18 12.51
CA ASP A 129 -12.68 12.21 13.54
C ASP A 129 -13.38 10.84 13.67
N ALA A 130 -13.73 10.20 12.54
CA ALA A 130 -14.42 8.91 12.56
C ALA A 130 -13.53 7.75 13.03
N LEU A 131 -12.21 7.91 12.98
CA LEU A 131 -11.23 6.91 13.41
C LEU A 131 -10.61 7.22 14.79
N GLU A 132 -11.06 8.26 15.46
CA GLU A 132 -10.55 8.61 16.79
C GLU A 132 -10.53 7.40 17.73
N GLY A 133 -9.43 7.19 18.43
CA GLY A 133 -9.23 6.07 19.35
C GLY A 133 -9.03 4.68 18.70
N SER A 134 -9.08 4.55 17.37
CA SER A 134 -8.90 3.26 16.69
C SER A 134 -7.43 2.88 16.42
N GLY A 135 -6.54 3.86 16.39
CA GLY A 135 -5.15 3.67 15.97
C GLY A 135 -4.97 3.50 14.45
N ILE A 136 -6.05 3.48 13.64
CA ILE A 136 -5.98 3.34 12.18
C ILE A 136 -5.54 4.68 11.58
N PRO A 137 -4.43 4.74 10.81
CA PRO A 137 -4.00 5.99 10.19
C PRO A 137 -4.89 6.40 9.03
N VAL A 138 -4.95 7.71 8.78
CA VAL A 138 -5.56 8.28 7.58
C VAL A 138 -4.45 8.61 6.59
N ALA A 139 -4.55 8.04 5.39
CA ALA A 139 -3.73 8.35 4.23
C ALA A 139 -4.48 9.32 3.31
N ALA A 140 -3.82 10.37 2.86
CA ALA A 140 -4.35 11.29 1.85
C ALA A 140 -3.61 11.12 0.52
N VAL A 141 -4.33 10.99 -0.61
CA VAL A 141 -3.71 11.15 -1.91
C VAL A 141 -3.45 12.62 -2.18
N SER A 142 -2.32 12.96 -2.81
CA SER A 142 -1.85 14.34 -2.93
C SER A 142 -1.10 14.58 -4.24
N THR A 143 -0.58 15.81 -4.38
CA THR A 143 0.23 16.31 -5.50
C THR A 143 -0.52 16.33 -6.83
N GLY A 144 -1.80 16.71 -6.78
CA GLY A 144 -2.66 16.75 -7.96
C GLY A 144 -3.07 15.37 -8.44
N PHE A 145 -3.32 14.44 -7.50
CA PHE A 145 -3.77 13.08 -7.80
C PHE A 145 -5.05 13.09 -8.70
N PRO A 146 -5.16 12.24 -9.72
CA PRO A 146 -4.23 11.18 -10.11
C PRO A 146 -3.16 11.60 -11.13
N ALA A 147 -3.31 12.76 -11.79
CA ALA A 147 -2.46 13.15 -12.90
C ALA A 147 -1.08 13.68 -12.49
N GLY A 148 -0.97 14.33 -11.35
CA GLY A 148 0.27 14.91 -10.87
C GLY A 148 0.72 16.18 -11.64
N LEU A 149 -0.20 16.86 -12.34
CA LEU A 149 0.12 17.93 -13.29
C LEU A 149 -0.24 19.34 -12.79
N VAL A 150 -0.40 19.52 -11.50
CA VAL A 150 -0.56 20.85 -10.91
C VAL A 150 0.80 21.53 -10.67
N PRO A 151 0.87 22.87 -10.53
CA PRO A 151 2.12 23.57 -10.19
C PRO A 151 2.77 23.03 -8.92
N HIS A 152 4.09 23.07 -8.86
CA HIS A 152 4.88 22.48 -7.76
C HIS A 152 4.50 23.06 -6.38
N ASP A 153 4.36 24.39 -6.29
CA ASP A 153 3.94 25.07 -5.05
C ASP A 153 2.53 24.66 -4.59
N VAL A 154 1.63 24.34 -5.53
CA VAL A 154 0.29 23.82 -5.22
C VAL A 154 0.39 22.39 -4.65
N LYS A 155 1.29 21.55 -5.19
CA LYS A 155 1.55 20.21 -4.65
C LYS A 155 2.00 20.26 -3.19
N LEU A 156 2.93 21.17 -2.86
CA LEU A 156 3.44 21.33 -1.49
C LEU A 156 2.33 21.78 -0.55
N ARG A 157 1.54 22.79 -0.94
CA ARG A 157 0.40 23.24 -0.13
C ARG A 157 -0.67 22.19 0.09
N GLU A 158 -0.93 21.31 -0.90
CA GLU A 158 -1.87 20.20 -0.76
C GLU A 158 -1.37 19.18 0.27
N ILE A 159 -0.08 18.87 0.28
CA ILE A 159 0.55 18.01 1.29
C ILE A 159 0.41 18.64 2.68
N GLU A 160 0.86 19.87 2.85
CA GLU A 160 0.85 20.61 4.13
C GLU A 160 -0.58 20.70 4.71
N ALA A 161 -1.57 21.00 3.86
CA ALA A 161 -2.96 21.04 4.25
C ALA A 161 -3.47 19.66 4.73
N SER A 162 -3.11 18.57 4.03
CA SER A 162 -3.50 17.22 4.43
C SER A 162 -2.88 16.81 5.77
N VAL A 163 -1.61 17.17 6.00
CA VAL A 163 -0.93 16.92 7.29
C VAL A 163 -1.57 17.75 8.41
N ALA A 164 -1.88 19.03 8.15
CA ALA A 164 -2.55 19.90 9.12
C ALA A 164 -3.95 19.37 9.51
N ASP A 165 -4.67 18.76 8.58
CA ASP A 165 -5.97 18.11 8.81
C ASP A 165 -5.86 16.74 9.52
N GLY A 166 -4.64 16.27 9.83
CA GLY A 166 -4.38 15.09 10.63
C GLY A 166 -4.04 13.83 9.82
N ALA A 167 -3.77 13.94 8.52
CA ALA A 167 -3.24 12.80 7.75
C ALA A 167 -1.89 12.35 8.32
N ARG A 168 -1.75 11.05 8.54
CA ARG A 168 -0.51 10.42 9.02
C ARG A 168 0.32 9.83 7.89
N GLU A 169 -0.26 9.68 6.73
CA GLU A 169 0.36 9.10 5.54
C GLU A 169 -0.05 9.92 4.32
N ILE A 170 0.89 10.21 3.44
CA ILE A 170 0.65 10.99 2.22
C ILE A 170 1.08 10.15 1.01
N ASP A 171 0.10 9.79 0.18
CA ASP A 171 0.31 9.07 -1.07
C ASP A 171 0.51 10.11 -2.20
N ILE A 172 1.76 10.50 -2.45
CA ILE A 172 2.11 11.49 -3.47
C ILE A 172 2.22 10.88 -4.86
N VAL A 173 1.86 11.61 -5.91
CA VAL A 173 2.10 11.22 -7.31
C VAL A 173 3.32 11.96 -7.83
N ILE A 174 4.31 11.20 -8.34
CA ILE A 174 5.49 11.80 -8.97
C ILE A 174 5.13 12.49 -10.29
N THR A 175 5.91 13.46 -10.71
CA THR A 175 5.86 14.00 -12.07
C THR A 175 6.49 13.00 -13.04
N ARG A 176 5.65 12.26 -13.77
CA ARG A 176 6.08 11.18 -14.70
C ARG A 176 7.04 11.66 -15.78
N GLU A 177 6.93 12.92 -16.18
CA GLU A 177 7.82 13.54 -17.19
C GLU A 177 9.29 13.41 -16.80
N HIS A 178 9.65 13.58 -15.53
CA HIS A 178 11.04 13.43 -15.07
C HIS A 178 11.58 12.03 -15.37
N VAL A 179 10.76 10.99 -15.17
CA VAL A 179 11.15 9.61 -15.50
C VAL A 179 11.23 9.37 -17.00
N LEU A 180 10.24 9.86 -17.76
CA LEU A 180 10.13 9.65 -19.20
C LEU A 180 11.22 10.35 -20.00
N THR A 181 11.71 11.47 -19.47
CA THR A 181 12.84 12.24 -20.07
C THR A 181 14.20 11.85 -19.47
N GLY A 182 14.21 10.99 -18.43
CA GLY A 182 15.45 10.59 -17.75
C GLY A 182 16.06 11.69 -16.86
N ASN A 183 15.27 12.66 -16.45
CA ASN A 183 15.70 13.72 -15.55
C ASN A 183 15.61 13.26 -14.08
N TRP A 184 16.53 12.39 -13.69
CA TRP A 184 16.54 11.74 -12.37
C TRP A 184 16.83 12.74 -11.23
N GLN A 185 17.61 13.80 -11.52
CA GLN A 185 17.86 14.88 -10.55
C GLN A 185 16.55 15.60 -10.21
N ALA A 186 15.77 16.00 -11.21
CA ALA A 186 14.51 16.69 -10.97
C ALA A 186 13.50 15.81 -10.20
N LEU A 187 13.47 14.48 -10.48
CA LEU A 187 12.65 13.57 -9.70
C LEU A 187 13.10 13.50 -8.24
N TYR A 188 14.41 13.45 -8.00
CA TYR A 188 14.97 13.42 -6.66
C TYR A 188 14.64 14.70 -5.89
N ASP A 189 14.87 15.87 -6.51
CA ASP A 189 14.62 17.19 -5.90
C ASP A 189 13.13 17.36 -5.57
N GLU A 190 12.25 17.06 -6.52
CA GLU A 190 10.79 17.07 -6.31
C GLU A 190 10.38 16.19 -5.10
N MET A 191 10.91 15.00 -5.03
CA MET A 191 10.61 14.07 -3.92
C MET A 191 11.17 14.55 -2.59
N ARG A 192 12.34 15.21 -2.57
CA ARG A 192 12.91 15.83 -1.36
C ARG A 192 12.01 16.94 -0.84
N ASP A 193 11.49 17.78 -1.72
CA ASP A 193 10.53 18.82 -1.36
C ASP A 193 9.24 18.21 -0.78
N PHE A 194 8.71 17.15 -1.41
CA PHE A 194 7.54 16.45 -0.89
C PHE A 194 7.79 15.82 0.49
N ARG A 195 8.97 15.19 0.67
CA ARG A 195 9.36 14.65 1.98
C ARG A 195 9.40 15.74 3.06
N ALA A 196 9.97 16.90 2.73
CA ALA A 196 10.04 18.04 3.66
C ALA A 196 8.64 18.56 4.02
N ALA A 197 7.74 18.72 3.04
CA ALA A 197 6.36 19.17 3.26
C ALA A 197 5.53 18.18 4.10
N CYS A 198 5.82 16.88 4.02
CA CYS A 198 5.14 15.85 4.81
C CYS A 198 5.51 15.87 6.30
N GLY A 199 6.62 16.51 6.69
CA GLY A 199 7.08 16.52 8.09
C GLY A 199 7.15 15.11 8.69
N ASP A 200 6.36 14.83 9.73
CA ASP A 200 6.31 13.52 10.37
C ASP A 200 5.39 12.50 9.70
N ALA A 201 4.61 12.88 8.72
CA ALA A 201 3.78 11.93 7.99
C ALA A 201 4.61 11.01 7.08
N HIS A 202 4.20 9.75 6.95
CA HIS A 202 4.82 8.79 6.03
C HIS A 202 4.55 9.17 4.58
N VAL A 203 5.57 9.07 3.74
CA VAL A 203 5.49 9.34 2.30
C VAL A 203 5.40 8.05 1.52
N LYS A 204 4.33 7.88 0.74
CA LYS A 204 4.21 6.79 -0.21
C LYS A 204 4.27 7.35 -1.64
N ALA A 205 5.37 7.06 -2.34
CA ALA A 205 5.59 7.55 -3.70
C ALA A 205 4.86 6.71 -4.74
N ILE A 206 3.81 7.26 -5.35
CA ILE A 206 3.07 6.65 -6.45
C ILE A 206 3.84 6.85 -7.75
N LEU A 207 4.36 5.77 -8.30
CA LEU A 207 5.17 5.83 -9.52
C LEU A 207 4.32 5.87 -10.80
N ALA A 208 3.06 5.45 -10.75
CA ALA A 208 2.19 5.27 -11.91
C ALA A 208 2.84 4.36 -12.97
N THR A 209 3.21 3.17 -12.54
CA THR A 209 4.11 2.24 -13.27
C THR A 209 3.64 1.89 -14.67
N GLY A 210 2.31 1.86 -14.93
CA GLY A 210 1.75 1.64 -16.25
C GLY A 210 2.13 2.70 -17.28
N ASP A 211 2.38 3.93 -16.83
CA ASP A 211 2.74 5.06 -17.69
C ASP A 211 4.27 5.16 -17.93
N LEU A 212 5.10 4.48 -17.15
CA LEU A 212 6.57 4.59 -17.22
C LEU A 212 7.21 3.80 -18.35
N LYS A 213 6.43 3.11 -19.18
CA LYS A 213 6.79 2.41 -20.42
C LYS A 213 7.68 1.17 -20.26
N THR A 214 8.65 1.15 -19.36
CA THR A 214 9.60 0.03 -19.21
C THR A 214 9.82 -0.32 -17.74
N LEU A 215 10.10 -1.60 -17.45
CA LEU A 215 10.51 -2.04 -16.11
C LEU A 215 11.82 -1.38 -15.65
N ARG A 216 12.66 -0.97 -16.58
CA ARG A 216 13.89 -0.22 -16.26
C ARG A 216 13.56 1.15 -15.67
N ASN A 217 12.61 1.86 -16.27
CA ASN A 217 12.14 3.14 -15.72
C ASN A 217 11.49 2.95 -14.35
N VAL A 218 10.69 1.91 -14.17
CA VAL A 218 10.11 1.56 -12.87
C VAL A 218 11.20 1.32 -11.82
N ALA A 219 12.23 0.51 -12.14
CA ALA A 219 13.32 0.25 -11.22
C ALA A 219 14.10 1.52 -10.85
N ARG A 220 14.44 2.34 -11.84
CA ARG A 220 15.17 3.60 -11.63
C ARG A 220 14.35 4.60 -10.80
N ALA A 221 13.08 4.79 -11.14
CA ALA A 221 12.18 5.67 -10.38
C ALA A 221 12.01 5.19 -8.93
N SER A 222 11.91 3.86 -8.72
CA SER A 222 11.87 3.27 -7.37
C SER A 222 13.10 3.67 -6.55
N LEU A 223 14.30 3.52 -7.11
CA LEU A 223 15.54 3.88 -6.43
C LEU A 223 15.62 5.37 -6.11
N VAL A 224 15.31 6.23 -7.08
CA VAL A 224 15.36 7.69 -6.88
C VAL A 224 14.39 8.13 -5.78
N CYS A 225 13.16 7.62 -5.78
CA CYS A 225 12.18 7.95 -4.75
C CYS A 225 12.62 7.46 -3.36
N MET A 226 13.21 6.27 -3.27
CA MET A 226 13.75 5.74 -2.01
C MET A 226 14.95 6.57 -1.52
N MET A 227 15.89 6.93 -2.40
CA MET A 227 17.01 7.81 -2.07
C MET A 227 16.53 9.17 -1.57
N ALA A 228 15.44 9.68 -2.12
CA ALA A 228 14.86 10.96 -1.71
C ALA A 228 14.05 10.89 -0.40
N GLY A 229 13.89 9.72 0.21
CA GLY A 229 13.24 9.57 1.51
C GLY A 229 11.79 9.12 1.46
N ALA A 230 11.35 8.44 0.39
CA ALA A 230 10.06 7.78 0.39
C ALA A 230 10.04 6.61 1.38
N ASP A 231 9.09 6.57 2.30
CA ASP A 231 8.90 5.46 3.26
C ASP A 231 8.27 4.23 2.58
N PHE A 232 7.51 4.46 1.51
CA PHE A 232 6.93 3.43 0.65
C PHE A 232 7.07 3.81 -0.82
N ILE A 233 7.22 2.80 -1.68
CA ILE A 233 6.96 2.93 -3.11
C ILE A 233 5.66 2.24 -3.47
N LYS A 234 4.80 2.94 -4.21
CA LYS A 234 3.46 2.49 -4.61
C LYS A 234 3.38 2.37 -6.13
N THR A 235 2.71 1.32 -6.62
CA THR A 235 2.66 1.08 -8.07
C THR A 235 1.90 2.15 -8.82
N SER A 236 0.67 2.47 -8.41
CA SER A 236 -0.30 3.13 -9.29
C SER A 236 -1.28 3.99 -8.50
N THR A 237 -1.95 4.89 -9.20
CA THR A 237 -3.09 5.65 -8.67
C THR A 237 -4.38 4.82 -8.65
N GLY A 238 -4.47 3.78 -9.48
CA GLY A 238 -5.69 3.03 -9.77
C GLY A 238 -6.51 3.63 -10.93
N LYS A 239 -6.03 4.72 -11.53
CA LYS A 239 -6.71 5.43 -12.65
C LYS A 239 -5.97 5.27 -13.98
N GLU A 240 -4.80 4.65 -14.00
CA GLU A 240 -4.05 4.30 -15.21
C GLU A 240 -4.72 3.12 -15.95
N GLY A 241 -4.42 2.98 -17.23
CA GLY A 241 -4.87 1.85 -18.04
C GLY A 241 -4.29 0.50 -17.60
N VAL A 242 -3.08 0.51 -17.02
CA VAL A 242 -2.42 -0.65 -16.41
C VAL A 242 -1.95 -0.26 -15.02
N ASN A 243 -2.37 -1.00 -14.02
CA ASN A 243 -2.04 -0.75 -12.62
C ASN A 243 -1.07 -1.82 -12.08
N ALA A 244 -1.26 -2.27 -10.83
CA ALA A 244 -0.39 -3.26 -10.22
C ALA A 244 -0.38 -4.60 -11.00
N THR A 245 0.81 -5.11 -11.26
CA THR A 245 1.04 -6.45 -11.81
C THR A 245 2.16 -7.15 -11.05
N LEU A 246 2.17 -8.47 -11.02
CA LEU A 246 3.26 -9.23 -10.37
C LEU A 246 4.62 -8.94 -11.00
N LEU A 247 4.66 -8.63 -12.29
CA LEU A 247 5.89 -8.32 -13.03
C LEU A 247 6.50 -6.98 -12.55
N VAL A 248 5.69 -5.95 -12.45
CA VAL A 248 6.09 -4.64 -11.91
C VAL A 248 6.47 -4.79 -10.42
N THR A 249 5.66 -5.52 -9.65
CA THR A 249 5.94 -5.83 -8.25
C THR A 249 7.33 -6.44 -8.07
N LEU A 250 7.66 -7.47 -8.84
CA LEU A 250 8.97 -8.11 -8.77
C LEU A 250 10.12 -7.12 -9.01
N ALA A 251 9.99 -6.24 -10.00
CA ALA A 251 11.00 -5.22 -10.27
C ALA A 251 11.17 -4.25 -9.08
N MET A 252 10.05 -3.79 -8.50
CA MET A 252 10.06 -2.86 -7.35
C MET A 252 10.63 -3.53 -6.08
N LEU A 253 10.23 -4.76 -5.77
CA LEU A 253 10.74 -5.49 -4.60
C LEU A 253 12.26 -5.74 -4.67
N ARG A 254 12.78 -6.00 -5.88
CA ARG A 254 14.23 -6.13 -6.07
C ARG A 254 14.97 -4.82 -5.83
N MET A 255 14.35 -3.69 -6.14
CA MET A 255 14.94 -2.38 -5.83
C MET A 255 14.90 -2.10 -4.33
N ILE A 256 13.82 -2.47 -3.63
CA ILE A 256 13.74 -2.37 -2.16
C ILE A 256 14.86 -3.21 -1.52
N ARG A 257 15.04 -4.46 -1.95
CA ARG A 257 16.12 -5.31 -1.44
C ARG A 257 17.49 -4.70 -1.68
N ALA A 258 17.78 -4.28 -2.92
CA ALA A 258 19.06 -3.67 -3.26
C ALA A 258 19.32 -2.38 -2.48
N TYR A 259 18.26 -1.61 -2.19
CA TYR A 259 18.34 -0.39 -1.39
C TYR A 259 18.67 -0.71 0.07
N GLU A 260 17.95 -1.67 0.69
CA GLU A 260 18.22 -2.11 2.06
C GLU A 260 19.65 -2.71 2.19
N GLU A 261 20.03 -3.60 1.28
CA GLU A 261 21.38 -4.21 1.28
C GLU A 261 22.51 -3.17 1.23
N ARG A 262 22.28 -2.05 0.55
CA ARG A 262 23.29 -1.00 0.39
C ARG A 262 23.25 0.07 1.48
N THR A 263 22.07 0.40 1.99
CA THR A 263 21.88 1.54 2.91
C THR A 263 21.50 1.14 4.32
N GLY A 264 21.02 -0.08 4.55
CA GLY A 264 20.42 -0.53 5.80
C GLY A 264 19.04 0.05 6.08
N LEU A 265 18.49 0.89 5.18
CA LEU A 265 17.19 1.54 5.35
C LEU A 265 16.07 0.66 4.76
N LYS A 266 15.01 0.46 5.53
CA LYS A 266 13.83 -0.30 5.10
C LYS A 266 12.80 0.60 4.44
N VAL A 267 12.30 0.19 3.28
CA VAL A 267 11.22 0.87 2.55
C VAL A 267 10.09 -0.11 2.30
N GLY A 268 8.86 0.34 2.53
CA GLY A 268 7.67 -0.46 2.32
C GLY A 268 7.23 -0.51 0.85
N TYR A 269 6.30 -1.43 0.57
CA TYR A 269 5.73 -1.62 -0.75
C TYR A 269 4.20 -1.60 -0.72
N LYS A 270 3.59 -0.88 -1.69
CA LYS A 270 2.13 -0.80 -1.81
C LYS A 270 1.68 -1.05 -3.26
N PRO A 271 1.25 -2.28 -3.62
CA PRO A 271 0.51 -2.48 -4.85
C PRO A 271 -0.87 -1.83 -4.76
N ALA A 272 -1.32 -1.20 -5.83
CA ALA A 272 -2.62 -0.54 -5.90
C ALA A 272 -3.22 -0.60 -7.31
N GLY A 273 -4.55 -0.69 -7.37
CA GLY A 273 -5.31 -0.75 -8.61
C GLY A 273 -5.44 -2.17 -9.18
N GLY A 274 -6.68 -2.60 -9.41
CA GLY A 274 -7.00 -3.90 -10.02
C GLY A 274 -6.95 -5.11 -9.09
N ILE A 275 -6.63 -4.94 -7.80
CA ILE A 275 -6.57 -6.03 -6.83
C ILE A 275 -7.93 -6.13 -6.14
N SER A 276 -8.78 -7.03 -6.61
CA SER A 276 -10.16 -7.17 -6.13
C SER A 276 -10.52 -8.56 -5.62
N ALA A 277 -9.70 -9.57 -5.91
CA ALA A 277 -9.94 -10.94 -5.48
C ALA A 277 -8.95 -11.38 -4.39
N ALA A 278 -9.44 -12.15 -3.43
CA ALA A 278 -8.64 -12.76 -2.38
C ALA A 278 -7.47 -13.59 -2.93
N LYS A 279 -7.69 -14.29 -4.05
CA LYS A 279 -6.65 -15.03 -4.76
C LYS A 279 -5.50 -14.14 -5.23
N ASP A 280 -5.81 -12.93 -5.67
CA ASP A 280 -4.79 -12.04 -6.23
C ASP A 280 -3.89 -11.49 -5.12
N VAL A 281 -4.46 -11.04 -4.00
CA VAL A 281 -3.65 -10.52 -2.89
C VAL A 281 -2.69 -11.56 -2.32
N LEU A 282 -3.08 -12.84 -2.30
CA LEU A 282 -2.18 -13.92 -1.87
C LEU A 282 -0.92 -13.99 -2.75
N ASN A 283 -1.05 -13.79 -4.06
CA ASN A 283 0.11 -13.78 -4.96
C ASN A 283 1.08 -12.63 -4.64
N TYR A 284 0.57 -11.44 -4.32
CA TYR A 284 1.41 -10.31 -3.88
C TYR A 284 2.11 -10.62 -2.56
N GLN A 285 1.41 -11.18 -1.58
CA GLN A 285 2.00 -11.59 -0.31
C GLN A 285 3.07 -12.69 -0.50
N PHE A 286 2.83 -13.67 -1.37
CA PHE A 286 3.82 -14.72 -1.67
C PHE A 286 5.08 -14.12 -2.31
N LEU A 287 4.91 -13.23 -3.28
CA LEU A 287 6.03 -12.58 -3.94
C LEU A 287 6.82 -11.71 -2.96
N MET A 288 6.12 -10.94 -2.12
CA MET A 288 6.72 -10.14 -1.05
C MET A 288 7.58 -11.00 -0.12
N LYS A 289 7.01 -12.10 0.38
CA LYS A 289 7.72 -13.05 1.25
C LYS A 289 8.93 -13.70 0.57
N GLU A 290 8.81 -14.07 -0.72
CA GLU A 290 9.90 -14.71 -1.46
C GLU A 290 11.08 -13.77 -1.74
N GLU A 291 10.80 -12.50 -2.00
CA GLU A 291 11.84 -11.53 -2.39
C GLU A 291 12.43 -10.78 -1.20
N LEU A 292 11.65 -10.48 -0.15
CA LEU A 292 12.07 -9.65 0.98
C LEU A 292 12.01 -10.36 2.35
N GLY A 293 11.33 -11.51 2.43
CA GLY A 293 11.18 -12.22 3.69
C GLY A 293 9.88 -11.91 4.43
N ARG A 294 9.69 -12.58 5.57
CA ARG A 294 8.43 -12.53 6.34
C ARG A 294 8.19 -11.19 7.00
N ASP A 295 9.24 -10.53 7.45
CA ASP A 295 9.16 -9.25 8.17
C ASP A 295 8.53 -8.15 7.33
N TRP A 296 8.67 -8.24 6.00
CA TRP A 296 8.00 -7.32 5.06
C TRP A 296 6.51 -7.57 4.85
N LEU A 297 5.90 -8.54 5.51
CA LEU A 297 4.45 -8.75 5.46
C LEU A 297 3.69 -7.94 6.53
N GLU A 298 4.40 -7.20 7.38
CA GLU A 298 3.77 -6.34 8.39
C GLU A 298 3.19 -5.07 7.75
N PRO A 299 2.09 -4.51 8.30
CA PRO A 299 1.46 -3.29 7.76
C PRO A 299 2.38 -2.09 7.64
N ASP A 300 3.46 -2.07 8.43
CA ASP A 300 4.47 -1.01 8.41
C ASP A 300 5.36 -1.06 7.15
N LEU A 301 5.39 -2.18 6.44
CA LEU A 301 6.22 -2.41 5.25
C LEU A 301 5.44 -2.97 4.06
N PHE A 302 4.20 -3.42 4.26
CA PHE A 302 3.34 -3.92 3.19
C PHE A 302 1.92 -3.38 3.32
N ARG A 303 1.44 -2.71 2.29
CA ARG A 303 0.05 -2.26 2.19
C ARG A 303 -0.53 -2.68 0.84
N VAL A 304 -1.83 -2.71 0.75
CA VAL A 304 -2.58 -2.98 -0.49
C VAL A 304 -3.64 -1.90 -0.66
N GLY A 305 -3.52 -1.09 -1.71
CA GLY A 305 -4.54 -0.09 -2.03
C GLY A 305 -5.74 -0.75 -2.72
N ALA A 306 -6.85 -0.89 -2.00
CA ALA A 306 -8.03 -1.58 -2.52
C ALA A 306 -9.33 -1.05 -1.93
N SER A 307 -10.44 -1.23 -2.67
CA SER A 307 -11.81 -0.97 -2.22
C SER A 307 -12.61 -2.27 -2.07
N SER A 308 -12.78 -3.03 -3.16
CA SER A 308 -13.64 -4.22 -3.20
C SER A 308 -12.99 -5.51 -2.68
N LEU A 309 -11.67 -5.56 -2.56
CA LEU A 309 -10.92 -6.73 -2.10
C LEU A 309 -11.41 -7.26 -0.75
N LEU A 310 -11.71 -6.35 0.18
CA LEU A 310 -12.14 -6.73 1.53
C LEU A 310 -13.41 -7.58 1.51
N GLY A 311 -14.40 -7.23 0.70
CA GLY A 311 -15.63 -8.01 0.57
C GLY A 311 -15.39 -9.41 -0.01
N ASP A 312 -14.44 -9.58 -0.93
CA ASP A 312 -14.09 -10.92 -1.43
C ASP A 312 -13.36 -11.75 -0.36
N ILE A 313 -12.47 -11.14 0.41
CA ILE A 313 -11.81 -11.80 1.54
C ILE A 313 -12.84 -12.25 2.58
N GLU A 314 -13.79 -11.39 2.96
CA GLU A 314 -14.86 -11.78 3.92
C GLU A 314 -15.66 -12.97 3.42
N ARG A 315 -16.03 -13.01 2.14
CA ARG A 315 -16.75 -14.15 1.56
C ARG A 315 -15.93 -15.44 1.59
N GLN A 316 -14.61 -15.35 1.36
CA GLN A 316 -13.73 -16.53 1.45
C GLN A 316 -13.60 -17.02 2.90
N LEU A 317 -13.51 -16.11 3.88
CA LEU A 317 -13.47 -16.44 5.30
C LEU A 317 -14.80 -17.04 5.77
N GLU A 318 -15.95 -16.48 5.36
CA GLU A 318 -17.27 -17.05 5.68
C GLU A 318 -17.44 -18.43 5.06
N HIS A 319 -17.02 -18.62 3.81
CA HIS A 319 -17.03 -19.94 3.18
C HIS A 319 -16.15 -20.96 3.94
N HIS A 320 -15.00 -20.54 4.40
CA HIS A 320 -14.11 -21.40 5.19
C HIS A 320 -14.77 -21.88 6.49
N VAL A 321 -15.48 -20.98 7.18
CA VAL A 321 -16.15 -21.26 8.46
C VAL A 321 -17.44 -22.05 8.29
N SER A 322 -18.27 -21.68 7.31
CA SER A 322 -19.64 -22.21 7.15
C SER A 322 -19.76 -23.33 6.13
N GLY A 323 -18.78 -23.48 5.22
CA GLY A 323 -18.86 -24.38 4.07
C GLY A 323 -19.78 -23.90 2.94
N ALA A 324 -20.38 -22.71 3.06
CA ALA A 324 -21.31 -22.15 2.08
C ALA A 324 -20.88 -20.77 1.58
N TYR A 325 -21.14 -20.48 0.31
CA TYR A 325 -20.89 -19.14 -0.23
C TYR A 325 -21.96 -18.15 0.24
N SER A 326 -21.52 -16.99 0.74
CA SER A 326 -22.40 -15.92 1.18
C SER A 326 -23.01 -15.15 0.00
N ALA A 327 -24.19 -14.56 0.22
CA ALA A 327 -24.78 -13.62 -0.73
C ALA A 327 -23.89 -12.38 -0.91
N LEU A 328 -23.93 -11.78 -2.11
CA LEU A 328 -23.07 -10.64 -2.48
C LEU A 328 -23.21 -9.44 -1.53
N ASN A 329 -24.45 -9.18 -1.06
CA ASN A 329 -24.79 -8.05 -0.20
C ASN A 329 -24.63 -8.32 1.30
N ARG A 330 -24.13 -9.50 1.69
CA ARG A 330 -23.97 -9.90 3.11
C ARG A 330 -22.78 -9.19 3.78
N HIS A 331 -21.80 -8.74 2.99
CA HIS A 331 -20.61 -8.02 3.44
C HIS A 331 -20.55 -6.65 2.75
N PRO A 332 -21.37 -5.68 3.16
CA PRO A 332 -21.35 -4.36 2.54
C PRO A 332 -20.02 -3.65 2.84
N ILE A 333 -19.48 -3.01 1.80
CA ILE A 333 -18.36 -2.09 1.91
C ILE A 333 -18.99 -0.69 1.86
N GLY A 334 -18.75 0.15 2.82
CA GLY A 334 -19.30 1.46 3.04
C GLY A 334 -19.82 2.30 1.88
#